data_b7aab895739ad20fc1255032a7a978dc
#
_entry.id   b7aab895739ad20fc1255032a7a978dc
#
_cell.length_a   1.000
_cell.length_b   1.000
_cell.length_c   1.000
_cell.angle_alpha   90.00
_cell.angle_beta   90.00
_cell.angle_gamma   90.00
#
_symmetry.space_group_name_H-M   'P 1'
#
loop_
_entity.id
_entity.type
_entity.pdbx_description
1 polymer ?
#
loop_
_entity_poly.entity_id
_entity_poly.type
_entity_poly.pdbx_seq_one_letter_code
_entity_poly.pdbx_strand_id
1 'polypeptide(L)'
;MTTATDIEVSPLSGPTATGFSNETILFDASWKENGKSYSEGFVLRVKPTQHTVFLESDFDAQYAVLSALGEKTNVLVPVMKFFEDDTSVLGAPFFVMGRIDGKVPQDNPPYTQGGWLLEEAKPTDRRTLVESGLDALAAVHSVDWESLNFGFLDKPQYGRIGFEQQLRYYEASFAWADPKRPAPPVAESALKWIQEHAPERD
;
A
#
# COMPACT_ATOMS: atom_id res chain seq x y z
N MET A 1 8.06 -13.64 25.10
CA MET A 1 7.63 -14.95 24.58
C MET A 1 6.13 -14.98 24.70
N THR A 2 5.43 -15.18 23.59
CA THR A 2 3.97 -15.32 23.59
C THR A 2 3.59 -16.63 24.26
N THR A 3 2.65 -16.56 25.19
CA THR A 3 2.08 -17.73 25.90
C THR A 3 0.88 -18.32 25.15
N ALA A 4 0.78 -18.04 23.86
CA ALA A 4 -0.31 -18.53 23.01
C ALA A 4 -0.20 -20.06 22.83
N THR A 5 -1.32 -20.74 23.03
CA THR A 5 -1.50 -22.19 22.81
C THR A 5 -2.69 -22.45 21.91
N ASP A 6 -2.86 -23.69 21.46
CA ASP A 6 -4.01 -24.09 20.62
C ASP A 6 -4.17 -23.18 19.40
N ILE A 7 -3.06 -22.91 18.69
CA ILE A 7 -3.06 -22.04 17.52
C ILE A 7 -3.61 -22.80 16.31
N GLU A 8 -4.67 -22.28 15.72
CA GLU A 8 -5.25 -22.79 14.49
C GLU A 8 -5.27 -21.68 13.42
N VAL A 9 -4.92 -22.02 12.19
CA VAL A 9 -4.92 -21.11 11.05
C VAL A 9 -5.89 -21.65 9.99
N SER A 10 -6.74 -20.79 9.47
CA SER A 10 -7.67 -21.14 8.39
C SER A 10 -6.93 -21.48 7.08
N PRO A 11 -7.60 -22.11 6.12
CA PRO A 11 -7.08 -22.15 4.76
C PRO A 11 -6.75 -20.75 4.25
N LEU A 12 -5.63 -20.64 3.55
CA LEU A 12 -5.19 -19.38 2.94
C LEU A 12 -6.06 -19.06 1.73
N SER A 13 -6.41 -17.78 1.55
CA SER A 13 -7.20 -17.31 0.41
C SER A 13 -6.62 -16.03 -0.16
N GLY A 14 -6.76 -15.84 -1.48
CA GLY A 14 -6.44 -14.56 -2.11
C GLY A 14 -7.61 -13.58 -2.02
N PRO A 15 -7.36 -12.26 -2.11
CA PRO A 15 -8.42 -11.27 -2.22
C PRO A 15 -9.16 -11.43 -3.55
N THR A 16 -10.44 -11.07 -3.58
CA THR A 16 -11.26 -11.08 -4.80
C THR A 16 -10.83 -10.03 -5.83
N ALA A 17 -10.12 -8.99 -5.39
CA ALA A 17 -9.49 -7.99 -6.23
C ALA A 17 -7.97 -8.04 -6.02
N THR A 18 -7.22 -8.28 -7.10
CA THR A 18 -5.76 -8.43 -7.05
C THR A 18 -5.06 -7.10 -7.27
N GLY A 19 -4.20 -6.71 -6.32
CA GLY A 19 -3.15 -5.70 -6.58
C GLY A 19 -1.96 -6.35 -7.29
N PHE A 20 -1.32 -5.61 -8.20
CA PHE A 20 -0.21 -6.14 -9.02
C PHE A 20 1.18 -6.01 -8.35
N SER A 21 1.29 -5.32 -7.21
CA SER A 21 2.58 -4.94 -6.65
C SER A 21 3.15 -5.90 -5.61
N ASN A 22 2.29 -6.57 -4.84
CA ASN A 22 2.71 -7.54 -3.81
C ASN A 22 1.70 -8.68 -3.74
N GLU A 23 2.16 -9.88 -3.42
CA GLU A 23 1.25 -10.98 -3.14
C GLU A 23 0.51 -10.72 -1.83
N THR A 24 -0.80 -10.90 -1.86
CA THR A 24 -1.68 -10.65 -0.71
C THR A 24 -2.45 -11.92 -0.38
N ILE A 25 -2.35 -12.36 0.86
CA ILE A 25 -2.99 -13.59 1.33
C ILE A 25 -3.84 -13.24 2.55
N LEU A 26 -5.07 -13.75 2.59
CA LEU A 26 -6.00 -13.58 3.69
C LEU A 26 -6.12 -14.87 4.47
N PHE A 27 -6.14 -14.77 5.80
CA PHE A 27 -6.38 -15.90 6.68
C PHE A 27 -6.98 -15.45 8.01
N ASP A 28 -7.59 -16.38 8.71
CA ASP A 28 -8.03 -16.22 10.09
C ASP A 28 -7.13 -17.06 10.98
N ALA A 29 -6.85 -16.57 12.18
CA ALA A 29 -6.19 -17.37 13.20
C ALA A 29 -6.95 -17.32 14.52
N SER A 30 -6.98 -18.45 15.21
CA SER A 30 -7.51 -18.55 16.56
C SER A 30 -6.43 -19.12 17.49
N TRP A 31 -6.46 -18.66 18.74
CA TRP A 31 -5.51 -19.12 19.76
C TRP A 31 -6.08 -18.94 21.16
N LYS A 32 -5.44 -19.55 22.13
CA LYS A 32 -5.67 -19.29 23.55
C LYS A 32 -4.49 -18.59 24.17
N GLU A 33 -4.76 -17.57 24.95
CA GLU A 33 -3.76 -16.85 25.71
C GLU A 33 -4.35 -16.41 27.05
N ASN A 34 -3.61 -16.69 28.14
CA ASN A 34 -4.03 -16.37 29.51
C ASN A 34 -5.47 -16.89 29.84
N GLY A 35 -5.81 -18.08 29.34
CA GLY A 35 -7.11 -18.71 29.57
C GLY A 35 -8.27 -18.11 28.76
N LYS A 36 -8.01 -17.17 27.87
CA LYS A 36 -9.00 -16.59 26.94
C LYS A 36 -8.78 -17.09 25.54
N SER A 37 -9.87 -17.27 24.79
CA SER A 37 -9.83 -17.59 23.36
C SER A 37 -9.90 -16.31 22.53
N TYR A 38 -9.11 -16.26 21.48
CA TYR A 38 -9.06 -15.18 20.50
C TYR A 38 -9.29 -15.75 19.12
N SER A 39 -9.89 -14.93 18.22
CA SER A 39 -10.01 -15.23 16.81
C SER A 39 -9.98 -13.90 16.05
N GLU A 40 -9.01 -13.75 15.13
CA GLU A 40 -8.81 -12.54 14.36
C GLU A 40 -8.53 -12.86 12.89
N GLY A 41 -8.92 -11.93 12.00
CA GLY A 41 -8.57 -11.97 10.60
C GLY A 41 -7.26 -11.21 10.32
N PHE A 42 -6.45 -11.76 9.42
CA PHE A 42 -5.14 -11.23 9.07
C PHE A 42 -4.98 -11.10 7.57
N VAL A 43 -4.07 -10.20 7.20
CA VAL A 43 -3.56 -10.03 5.85
C VAL A 43 -2.05 -10.23 5.89
N LEU A 44 -1.57 -11.19 5.12
CA LEU A 44 -0.15 -11.41 4.87
C LEU A 44 0.22 -10.75 3.54
N ARG A 45 1.24 -9.90 3.55
CA ARG A 45 1.84 -9.33 2.35
C ARG A 45 3.22 -9.93 2.15
N VAL A 46 3.48 -10.46 0.97
CA VAL A 46 4.77 -11.08 0.62
C VAL A 46 5.48 -10.23 -0.43
N LYS A 47 6.78 -9.99 -0.21
CA LYS A 47 7.63 -9.24 -1.14
C LYS A 47 7.77 -10.01 -2.45
N PRO A 48 7.50 -9.40 -3.62
CA PRO A 48 7.66 -10.08 -4.88
C PRO A 48 9.14 -10.39 -5.17
N THR A 49 9.41 -11.62 -5.61
CA THR A 49 10.78 -12.09 -5.87
C THR A 49 11.15 -12.15 -7.34
N GLN A 50 10.18 -12.09 -8.25
CA GLN A 50 10.43 -12.31 -9.70
C GLN A 50 10.00 -11.13 -10.58
N HIS A 51 8.79 -10.62 -10.40
CA HIS A 51 8.24 -9.56 -11.23
C HIS A 51 7.87 -8.37 -10.37
N THR A 52 8.49 -7.23 -10.64
CA THR A 52 8.16 -5.97 -10.01
C THR A 52 7.44 -5.06 -11.01
N VAL A 53 6.39 -4.38 -10.56
CA VAL A 53 5.65 -3.39 -11.36
C VAL A 53 6.30 -2.01 -11.26
N PHE A 54 7.17 -1.83 -10.27
CA PHE A 54 7.85 -0.57 -9.99
C PHE A 54 9.37 -0.72 -10.10
N LEU A 55 10.04 0.35 -10.49
CA LEU A 55 11.50 0.41 -10.59
C LEU A 55 12.19 0.03 -9.26
N GLU A 56 11.62 0.46 -8.16
CA GLU A 56 12.10 0.16 -6.80
C GLU A 56 11.00 -0.50 -5.99
N SER A 57 11.39 -1.47 -5.18
CA SER A 57 10.48 -2.11 -4.22
C SER A 57 10.52 -1.34 -2.91
N ASP A 58 9.41 -0.68 -2.57
CA ASP A 58 9.25 0.03 -1.31
C ASP A 58 8.57 -0.86 -0.23
N PHE A 59 8.79 -2.17 -0.28
CA PHE A 59 8.11 -3.15 0.58
C PHE A 59 8.37 -2.88 2.07
N ASP A 60 9.63 -2.68 2.42
CA ASP A 60 10.04 -2.42 3.81
C ASP A 60 9.53 -1.05 4.28
N ALA A 61 9.55 -0.06 3.37
CA ALA A 61 8.99 1.27 3.61
C ALA A 61 7.47 1.23 3.85
N GLN A 62 6.73 0.38 3.14
CA GLN A 62 5.28 0.20 3.38
C GLN A 62 5.01 -0.22 4.82
N TYR A 63 5.73 -1.22 5.34
CA TYR A 63 5.59 -1.64 6.72
C TYR A 63 5.92 -0.52 7.71
N ALA A 64 7.06 0.15 7.51
CA ALA A 64 7.54 1.20 8.40
C ALA A 64 6.57 2.39 8.46
N VAL A 65 6.05 2.83 7.30
CA VAL A 65 5.07 3.93 7.22
C VAL A 65 3.76 3.54 7.92
N LEU A 66 3.20 2.38 7.59
CA LEU A 66 1.94 1.92 8.20
C LEU A 66 2.05 1.75 9.71
N SER A 67 3.17 1.20 10.21
CA SER A 67 3.42 1.06 11.64
C SER A 67 3.48 2.43 12.32
N ALA A 68 4.26 3.37 11.78
CA ALA A 68 4.40 4.70 12.38
C ALA A 68 3.08 5.49 12.35
N LEU A 69 2.31 5.40 11.26
CA LEU A 69 0.99 6.05 11.17
C LEU A 69 0.03 5.47 12.22
N GLY A 70 -0.06 4.15 12.35
CA GLY A 70 -0.95 3.51 13.29
C GLY A 70 -0.58 3.71 14.76
N GLU A 71 0.71 3.81 15.07
CA GLU A 71 1.21 3.99 16.43
C GLU A 71 1.21 5.45 16.93
N LYS A 72 1.42 6.41 16.01
CA LYS A 72 1.75 7.79 16.39
C LYS A 72 0.78 8.83 15.85
N THR A 73 -0.23 8.42 15.09
CA THR A 73 -1.21 9.35 14.51
C THR A 73 -2.63 8.82 14.62
N ASN A 74 -3.60 9.65 14.20
CA ASN A 74 -5.00 9.25 14.09
C ASN A 74 -5.39 8.80 12.67
N VAL A 75 -4.41 8.64 11.77
CA VAL A 75 -4.67 8.11 10.43
C VAL A 75 -5.12 6.65 10.55
N LEU A 76 -6.26 6.34 9.95
CA LEU A 76 -6.81 4.99 9.98
C LEU A 76 -6.03 4.07 9.04
N VAL A 77 -5.25 3.19 9.63
CA VAL A 77 -4.48 2.15 8.92
C VAL A 77 -4.70 0.79 9.59
N PRO A 78 -4.48 -0.33 8.91
CA PRO A 78 -4.48 -1.64 9.54
C PRO A 78 -3.48 -1.73 10.70
N VAL A 79 -3.83 -2.46 11.75
CA VAL A 79 -2.91 -2.71 12.86
C VAL A 79 -1.77 -3.61 12.37
N MET A 80 -0.56 -3.08 12.34
CA MET A 80 0.62 -3.86 11.97
C MET A 80 0.97 -4.85 13.09
N LYS A 81 1.24 -6.09 12.74
CA LYS A 81 1.52 -7.16 13.72
C LYS A 81 3.02 -7.45 13.81
N PHE A 82 3.65 -7.81 12.69
CA PHE A 82 5.09 -8.04 12.61
C PHE A 82 5.59 -8.01 11.17
N PHE A 83 6.90 -7.85 11.04
CA PHE A 83 7.65 -7.97 9.80
C PHE A 83 8.68 -9.09 9.96
N GLU A 84 8.86 -9.91 8.93
CA GLU A 84 9.82 -10.98 8.89
C GLU A 84 10.68 -10.87 7.63
N ASP A 85 11.99 -10.73 7.81
CA ASP A 85 12.97 -10.66 6.74
C ASP A 85 13.72 -11.97 6.50
N ASP A 86 13.59 -12.94 7.42
CA ASP A 86 14.17 -14.27 7.24
C ASP A 86 13.44 -15.04 6.15
N THR A 87 14.08 -15.13 5.00
CA THR A 87 13.55 -15.84 3.84
C THR A 87 13.42 -17.36 4.05
N SER A 88 14.02 -17.93 5.10
CA SER A 88 13.87 -19.36 5.41
C SER A 88 12.45 -19.73 5.86
N VAL A 89 11.65 -18.74 6.30
CA VAL A 89 10.29 -18.95 6.81
C VAL A 89 9.30 -19.20 5.67
N LEU A 90 9.23 -18.28 4.68
CA LEU A 90 8.29 -18.37 3.55
C LEU A 90 8.93 -18.20 2.16
N GLY A 91 10.26 -18.19 2.08
CA GLY A 91 10.97 -18.01 0.81
C GLY A 91 11.18 -16.55 0.39
N ALA A 92 10.52 -15.60 1.03
CA ALA A 92 10.63 -14.16 0.79
C ALA A 92 10.30 -13.38 2.06
N PRO A 93 10.79 -12.13 2.21
CA PRO A 93 10.34 -11.25 3.28
C PRO A 93 8.83 -11.02 3.23
N PHE A 94 8.21 -10.90 4.39
CA PHE A 94 6.78 -10.66 4.49
C PHE A 94 6.41 -9.85 5.74
N PHE A 95 5.21 -9.29 5.73
CA PHE A 95 4.64 -8.73 6.95
C PHE A 95 3.16 -9.12 7.11
N VAL A 96 2.71 -9.09 8.35
CA VAL A 96 1.34 -9.39 8.73
C VAL A 96 0.69 -8.16 9.35
N MET A 97 -0.54 -7.91 8.96
CA MET A 97 -1.40 -6.86 9.51
C MET A 97 -2.79 -7.40 9.81
N GLY A 98 -3.54 -6.72 10.66
CA GLY A 98 -4.94 -7.02 10.91
C GLY A 98 -5.79 -6.82 9.66
N ARG A 99 -6.75 -7.72 9.42
CA ARG A 99 -7.72 -7.57 8.35
C ARG A 99 -8.78 -6.54 8.74
N ILE A 100 -9.06 -5.62 7.84
CA ILE A 100 -10.21 -4.72 7.94
C ILE A 100 -11.31 -5.30 7.06
N ASP A 101 -12.42 -5.67 7.67
CA ASP A 101 -13.57 -6.20 6.94
C ASP A 101 -14.37 -5.06 6.32
N GLY A 102 -14.74 -5.21 5.06
CA GLY A 102 -15.51 -4.21 4.33
C GLY A 102 -15.70 -4.56 2.87
N LYS A 103 -16.52 -3.75 2.19
CA LYS A 103 -16.70 -3.86 0.74
C LYS A 103 -15.83 -2.83 0.04
N VAL A 104 -14.94 -3.30 -0.83
CA VAL A 104 -14.12 -2.42 -1.67
C VAL A 104 -14.88 -2.08 -2.95
N PRO A 105 -14.94 -0.81 -3.37
CA PRO A 105 -15.43 -0.46 -4.70
C PRO A 105 -14.58 -1.16 -5.78
N GLN A 106 -15.23 -1.79 -6.74
CA GLN A 106 -14.53 -2.54 -7.77
C GLN A 106 -13.92 -1.64 -8.84
N ASP A 107 -12.81 -2.09 -9.43
CA ASP A 107 -12.13 -1.39 -10.52
C ASP A 107 -12.55 -1.89 -11.91
N ASN A 108 -12.99 -3.13 -12.01
CA ASN A 108 -13.38 -3.76 -13.28
C ASN A 108 -14.70 -4.56 -13.13
N PRO A 109 -15.81 -4.13 -13.76
CA PRO A 109 -15.93 -2.79 -14.37
C PRO A 109 -15.75 -1.68 -13.32
N PRO A 110 -15.43 -0.44 -13.72
CA PRO A 110 -15.31 0.64 -12.76
C PRO A 110 -16.58 0.80 -11.90
N TYR A 111 -16.41 1.14 -10.64
CA TYR A 111 -17.52 1.31 -9.68
C TYR A 111 -18.61 2.32 -10.13
N THR A 112 -18.30 3.15 -11.13
CA THR A 112 -19.26 4.05 -11.78
C THR A 112 -20.13 3.36 -12.85
N GLN A 113 -19.79 2.13 -13.24
CA GLN A 113 -20.45 1.37 -14.28
C GLN A 113 -21.15 0.09 -13.75
N GLY A 114 -20.81 -0.34 -12.54
CA GLY A 114 -21.40 -1.52 -11.91
C GLY A 114 -20.93 -1.77 -10.49
N GLY A 115 -21.47 -2.82 -9.88
CA GLY A 115 -21.13 -3.28 -8.55
C GLY A 115 -21.89 -2.60 -7.42
N TRP A 116 -21.62 -3.07 -6.19
CA TRP A 116 -22.40 -2.75 -5.01
C TRP A 116 -22.53 -1.23 -4.75
N LEU A 117 -21.50 -0.45 -5.06
CA LEU A 117 -21.52 0.99 -4.82
C LEU A 117 -22.53 1.71 -5.72
N LEU A 118 -22.70 1.23 -6.98
CA LEU A 118 -23.68 1.79 -7.92
C LEU A 118 -25.08 1.20 -7.70
N GLU A 119 -25.16 -0.10 -7.44
CA GLU A 119 -26.41 -0.87 -7.52
C GLU A 119 -27.13 -1.00 -6.17
N GLU A 120 -26.37 -1.11 -5.07
CA GLU A 120 -26.92 -1.38 -3.73
C GLU A 120 -26.83 -0.15 -2.80
N ALA A 121 -25.74 0.64 -2.89
CA ALA A 121 -25.49 1.74 -1.96
C ALA A 121 -26.48 2.91 -2.15
N LYS A 122 -26.98 3.44 -1.04
CA LYS A 122 -27.82 4.64 -1.06
C LYS A 122 -27.00 5.89 -1.39
N PRO A 123 -27.62 6.99 -1.88
CA PRO A 123 -26.92 8.24 -2.13
C PRO A 123 -26.18 8.78 -0.90
N THR A 124 -26.71 8.58 0.30
CA THR A 124 -26.06 8.94 1.58
C THR A 124 -24.79 8.16 1.81
N ASP A 125 -24.78 6.86 1.52
CA ASP A 125 -23.63 5.98 1.74
C ASP A 125 -22.49 6.34 0.77
N ARG A 126 -22.84 6.62 -0.49
CA ARG A 126 -21.87 7.09 -1.51
C ARG A 126 -21.23 8.42 -1.10
N ARG A 127 -22.04 9.35 -0.57
CA ARG A 127 -21.56 10.63 -0.07
C ARG A 127 -20.61 10.42 1.11
N THR A 128 -21.00 9.62 2.10
CA THR A 128 -20.16 9.29 3.25
C THR A 128 -18.83 8.66 2.82
N LEU A 129 -18.85 7.75 1.83
CA LEU A 129 -17.63 7.15 1.30
C LEU A 129 -16.66 8.21 0.75
N VAL A 130 -17.16 9.14 -0.05
CA VAL A 130 -16.33 10.21 -0.63
C VAL A 130 -15.83 11.17 0.45
N GLU A 131 -16.72 11.64 1.34
CA GLU A 131 -16.36 12.57 2.42
C GLU A 131 -15.32 11.95 3.37
N SER A 132 -15.52 10.69 3.81
CA SER A 132 -14.55 10.00 4.65
C SER A 132 -13.22 9.74 3.95
N GLY A 133 -13.23 9.52 2.64
CA GLY A 133 -12.01 9.41 1.84
C GLY A 133 -11.23 10.72 1.78
N LEU A 134 -11.94 11.85 1.64
CA LEU A 134 -11.30 13.18 1.68
C LEU A 134 -10.75 13.51 3.07
N ASP A 135 -11.47 13.14 4.12
CA ASP A 135 -11.01 13.31 5.51
C ASP A 135 -9.74 12.48 5.77
N ALA A 136 -9.70 11.23 5.28
CA ALA A 136 -8.53 10.38 5.38
C ALA A 136 -7.33 10.97 4.62
N LEU A 137 -7.55 11.50 3.40
CA LEU A 137 -6.52 12.17 2.63
C LEU A 137 -5.98 13.41 3.36
N ALA A 138 -6.87 14.23 3.91
CA ALA A 138 -6.49 15.41 4.69
C ALA A 138 -5.69 15.03 5.95
N ALA A 139 -6.07 13.94 6.62
CA ALA A 139 -5.35 13.43 7.78
C ALA A 139 -3.92 13.00 7.40
N VAL A 140 -3.74 12.30 6.28
CA VAL A 140 -2.40 11.92 5.77
C VAL A 140 -1.57 13.16 5.42
N HIS A 141 -2.15 14.15 4.73
CA HIS A 141 -1.45 15.39 4.37
C HIS A 141 -1.08 16.27 5.59
N SER A 142 -1.76 16.07 6.71
CA SER A 142 -1.48 16.80 7.95
C SER A 142 -0.40 16.14 8.82
N VAL A 143 0.13 14.99 8.37
CA VAL A 143 1.16 14.27 9.12
C VAL A 143 2.47 15.06 9.11
N ASP A 144 3.04 15.28 10.28
CA ASP A 144 4.41 15.75 10.43
C ASP A 144 5.38 14.59 10.17
N TRP A 145 5.79 14.47 8.91
CA TRP A 145 6.63 13.38 8.44
C TRP A 145 8.05 13.40 9.05
N GLU A 146 8.55 14.57 9.46
CA GLU A 146 9.85 14.71 10.13
C GLU A 146 9.79 14.10 11.53
N SER A 147 8.74 14.41 12.30
CA SER A 147 8.55 13.83 13.64
C SER A 147 8.34 12.31 13.61
N LEU A 148 7.84 11.78 12.50
CA LEU A 148 7.70 10.33 12.27
C LEU A 148 8.96 9.65 11.72
N ASN A 149 10.03 10.42 11.49
CA ASN A 149 11.29 9.93 10.92
C ASN A 149 11.12 9.31 9.52
N PHE A 150 10.28 9.90 8.67
CA PHE A 150 10.06 9.43 7.29
C PHE A 150 11.15 9.86 6.31
N GLY A 151 12.29 10.36 6.79
CA GLY A 151 13.43 10.73 5.95
C GLY A 151 13.95 9.59 5.06
N PHE A 152 13.67 8.32 5.39
CA PHE A 152 14.00 7.18 4.54
C PHE A 152 13.21 7.12 3.23
N LEU A 153 12.14 7.92 3.09
CA LEU A 153 11.39 8.06 1.84
C LEU A 153 12.07 8.98 0.83
N ASP A 154 13.05 9.78 1.28
CA ASP A 154 13.88 10.57 0.39
C ASP A 154 14.73 9.65 -0.51
N LYS A 155 14.81 9.99 -1.79
CA LYS A 155 15.52 9.23 -2.83
C LYS A 155 16.58 10.10 -3.50
N PRO A 156 17.65 10.47 -2.77
CA PRO A 156 18.65 11.44 -3.25
C PRO A 156 19.37 11.01 -4.54
N GLN A 157 19.32 9.71 -4.90
CA GLN A 157 19.81 9.21 -6.19
C GLN A 157 19.06 9.81 -7.40
N TYR A 158 17.86 10.35 -7.20
CA TYR A 158 17.09 11.05 -8.23
C TYR A 158 17.13 12.56 -8.11
N GLY A 159 18.01 13.12 -7.29
CA GLY A 159 18.19 14.56 -7.12
C GLY A 159 17.54 15.12 -5.85
N ARG A 160 17.33 16.44 -5.85
CA ARG A 160 16.75 17.14 -4.70
C ARG A 160 15.29 16.72 -4.48
N ILE A 161 14.91 16.52 -3.22
CA ILE A 161 13.53 16.21 -2.83
C ILE A 161 12.55 17.23 -3.41
N GLY A 162 11.37 16.78 -3.77
CA GLY A 162 10.34 17.59 -4.41
C GLY A 162 10.19 17.29 -5.89
N PHE A 163 9.90 18.32 -6.69
CA PHE A 163 9.59 18.18 -8.12
C PHE A 163 10.72 17.52 -8.92
N GLU A 164 11.98 17.93 -8.71
CA GLU A 164 13.12 17.39 -9.46
C GLU A 164 13.28 15.89 -9.23
N GLN A 165 13.19 15.45 -7.98
CA GLN A 165 13.32 14.04 -7.61
C GLN A 165 12.21 13.18 -8.24
N GLN A 166 10.96 13.66 -8.20
CA GLN A 166 9.84 12.97 -8.81
C GLN A 166 10.01 12.86 -10.34
N LEU A 167 10.38 13.94 -10.99
CA LEU A 167 10.60 13.94 -12.44
C LEU A 167 11.67 12.92 -12.84
N ARG A 168 12.84 12.94 -12.19
CA ARG A 168 13.94 12.00 -12.47
C ARG A 168 13.58 10.55 -12.14
N TYR A 169 12.78 10.31 -11.09
CA TYR A 169 12.26 8.98 -10.79
C TYR A 169 11.38 8.45 -11.94
N TYR A 170 10.49 9.28 -12.48
CA TYR A 170 9.66 8.86 -13.62
C TYR A 170 10.48 8.66 -14.89
N GLU A 171 11.47 9.50 -15.18
CA GLU A 171 12.40 9.30 -16.30
C GLU A 171 13.12 7.94 -16.19
N ALA A 172 13.64 7.62 -15.01
CA ALA A 172 14.29 6.35 -14.75
C ALA A 172 13.31 5.18 -14.85
N SER A 173 12.07 5.34 -14.38
CA SER A 173 11.02 4.32 -14.46
C SER A 173 10.64 4.02 -15.91
N PHE A 174 10.52 5.02 -16.78
CA PHE A 174 10.29 4.83 -18.20
C PHE A 174 11.45 4.10 -18.89
N ALA A 175 12.69 4.46 -18.57
CA ALA A 175 13.86 3.79 -19.13
C ALA A 175 13.97 2.32 -18.66
N TRP A 176 13.54 2.03 -17.45
CA TRP A 176 13.55 0.68 -16.88
C TRP A 176 12.43 -0.21 -17.45
N ALA A 177 11.23 0.33 -17.64
CA ALA A 177 10.01 -0.45 -17.90
C ALA A 177 10.11 -1.34 -19.15
N ASP A 178 10.66 -0.84 -20.24
CA ASP A 178 11.00 -1.63 -21.43
C ASP A 178 12.08 -0.94 -22.27
N PRO A 179 13.36 -1.29 -22.08
CA PRO A 179 14.45 -0.70 -22.85
C PRO A 179 14.35 -0.91 -24.37
N LYS A 180 13.52 -1.87 -24.81
CA LYS A 180 13.31 -2.20 -26.23
C LYS A 180 12.06 -1.56 -26.81
N ARG A 181 11.19 -1.01 -25.99
CA ARG A 181 9.95 -0.39 -26.38
C ARG A 181 10.05 1.12 -26.14
N PRO A 182 10.01 1.94 -27.18
CA PRO A 182 10.00 3.38 -26.97
C PRO A 182 8.80 3.77 -26.12
N ALA A 183 8.98 4.77 -25.25
CA ALA A 183 7.88 5.32 -24.49
C ALA A 183 6.74 5.75 -25.42
N PRO A 184 5.48 5.64 -25.02
CA PRO A 184 4.38 6.16 -25.83
C PRO A 184 4.62 7.64 -26.17
N PRO A 185 4.41 8.09 -27.41
CA PRO A 185 4.71 9.47 -27.81
C PRO A 185 4.04 10.53 -26.91
N VAL A 186 2.87 10.20 -26.36
CA VAL A 186 2.18 11.09 -25.41
C VAL A 186 2.95 11.21 -24.08
N ALA A 187 3.58 10.15 -23.61
CA ALA A 187 4.36 10.17 -22.38
C ALA A 187 5.67 10.97 -22.56
N GLU A 188 6.36 10.78 -23.68
CA GLU A 188 7.56 11.56 -24.01
C GLU A 188 7.22 13.05 -24.14
N SER A 189 6.12 13.39 -24.82
CA SER A 189 5.65 14.78 -24.98
C SER A 189 5.26 15.40 -23.63
N ALA A 190 4.62 14.61 -22.75
CA ALA A 190 4.26 15.06 -21.41
C ALA A 190 5.48 15.33 -20.55
N LEU A 191 6.46 14.41 -20.52
CA LEU A 191 7.71 14.61 -19.78
C LEU A 191 8.45 15.86 -20.27
N LYS A 192 8.58 16.02 -21.58
CA LYS A 192 9.21 17.22 -22.15
C LYS A 192 8.49 18.48 -21.74
N TRP A 193 7.16 18.50 -21.83
CA TRP A 193 6.36 19.65 -21.42
C TRP A 193 6.55 19.99 -19.94
N ILE A 194 6.55 18.96 -19.06
CA ILE A 194 6.77 19.13 -17.62
C ILE A 194 8.16 19.71 -17.34
N GLN A 195 9.21 19.25 -18.04
CA GLN A 195 10.57 19.80 -17.93
C GLN A 195 10.64 21.28 -18.32
N GLU A 196 9.97 21.64 -19.44
CA GLU A 196 9.92 23.01 -19.95
C GLU A 196 9.10 23.97 -19.06
N HIS A 197 8.15 23.41 -18.27
CA HIS A 197 7.25 24.17 -17.40
C HIS A 197 7.45 23.84 -15.92
N ALA A 198 8.67 23.47 -15.56
CA ALA A 198 9.02 23.17 -14.16
C ALA A 198 8.69 24.37 -13.26
N PRO A 199 8.11 24.14 -12.07
CA PRO A 199 7.82 25.22 -11.14
C PRO A 199 9.13 25.88 -10.68
N GLU A 200 9.12 27.19 -10.50
CA GLU A 200 10.28 27.94 -9.99
C GLU A 200 10.56 27.63 -8.50
N ARG A 201 9.56 27.09 -7.79
CA ARG A 201 9.63 26.71 -6.37
C ARG A 201 9.05 25.32 -6.17
N ASP A 202 9.74 24.56 -5.33
CA ASP A 202 9.22 23.29 -4.76
C ASP A 202 8.28 23.57 -3.61
#